data_5124157b2da4beacffcfe3923637c32b
#
_entry.id   5124157b2da4beacffcfe3923637c32b
#
_cell.length_a   1.000
_cell.length_b   1.000
_cell.length_c   1.000
_cell.angle_alpha   90.00
_cell.angle_beta   90.00
_cell.angle_gamma   90.00
#
_symmetry.space_group_name_H-M   'P 1'
#
loop_
_entity.id
_entity.type
_entity.pdbx_description
1 polymer ?
#
loop_
_entity_poly.entity_id
_entity_poly.type
_entity_poly.pdbx_seq_one_letter_code
_entity_poly.pdbx_strand_id
1 'polypeptide(L)'
;MENKNKMKELEIQDALEYTRSIIDTAREPLIILYEDLSVALVNRAFCQVFKVQPEDTEDKQIYDLGNRQWDIPKLRELLEDILPKTTSFDNFEVEHKFPDIGKRIMLLHACRIYIEANRTKLIILTIEDVTERKKIKELREQIRQLKAELKKKQKF
;
A
#
# COMPACT_ATOMS: atom_id res chain seq x y z
N MET A 1 -39.50 -11.24 0.17
CA MET A 1 -38.50 -10.18 0.41
C MET A 1 -37.21 -10.68 1.08
N GLU A 2 -37.27 -11.52 2.08
CA GLU A 2 -36.09 -12.11 2.74
C GLU A 2 -35.17 -12.90 1.80
N ASN A 3 -35.74 -13.65 0.84
CA ASN A 3 -34.97 -14.45 -0.11
C ASN A 3 -34.15 -13.59 -1.11
N LYS A 4 -34.66 -12.43 -1.50
CA LYS A 4 -33.92 -11.52 -2.40
C LYS A 4 -32.72 -10.84 -1.72
N ASN A 5 -32.85 -10.54 -0.42
CA ASN A 5 -31.75 -9.95 0.35
C ASN A 5 -30.66 -10.98 0.65
N LYS A 6 -31.03 -12.22 0.97
CA LYS A 6 -30.06 -13.32 1.12
C LYS A 6 -29.32 -13.65 -0.16
N MET A 7 -29.97 -13.64 -1.30
CA MET A 7 -29.32 -13.87 -2.60
C MET A 7 -28.34 -12.73 -2.95
N LYS A 8 -28.70 -11.48 -2.67
CA LYS A 8 -27.80 -10.33 -2.87
C LYS A 8 -26.58 -10.39 -1.96
N GLU A 9 -26.76 -10.80 -0.69
CA GLU A 9 -25.65 -10.97 0.25
C GLU A 9 -24.70 -12.08 -0.18
N LEU A 10 -25.23 -13.21 -0.68
CA LEU A 10 -24.43 -14.32 -1.22
C LEU A 10 -23.67 -13.91 -2.47
N GLU A 11 -24.30 -13.16 -3.39
CA GLU A 11 -23.64 -12.64 -4.57
C GLU A 11 -22.51 -11.67 -4.23
N ILE A 12 -22.70 -10.82 -3.22
CA ILE A 12 -21.67 -9.90 -2.74
C ILE A 12 -20.51 -10.68 -2.12
N GLN A 13 -20.79 -11.69 -1.29
CA GLN A 13 -19.76 -12.53 -0.69
C GLN A 13 -18.97 -13.31 -1.73
N ASP A 14 -19.64 -13.89 -2.73
CA ASP A 14 -18.97 -14.59 -3.83
C ASP A 14 -18.08 -13.66 -4.64
N ALA A 15 -18.52 -12.42 -4.91
CA ALA A 15 -17.74 -11.42 -5.58
C ALA A 15 -16.52 -10.99 -4.76
N LEU A 16 -16.64 -10.86 -3.45
CA LEU A 16 -15.53 -10.55 -2.54
C LEU A 16 -14.51 -11.69 -2.48
N GLU A 17 -14.96 -12.95 -2.40
CA GLU A 17 -14.06 -14.11 -2.42
C GLU A 17 -13.30 -14.21 -3.74
N TYR A 18 -13.98 -13.96 -4.85
CA TYR A 18 -13.36 -13.94 -6.18
C TYR A 18 -12.31 -12.84 -6.28
N THR A 19 -12.65 -11.64 -5.82
CA THR A 19 -11.73 -10.50 -5.77
C THR A 19 -10.52 -10.79 -4.89
N ARG A 20 -10.74 -11.37 -3.72
CA ARG A 20 -9.65 -11.78 -2.81
C ARG A 20 -8.72 -12.77 -3.49
N SER A 21 -9.25 -13.77 -4.18
CA SER A 21 -8.44 -14.75 -4.90
C SER A 21 -7.57 -14.11 -5.96
N ILE A 22 -8.08 -13.09 -6.67
CA ILE A 22 -7.31 -12.35 -7.67
C ILE A 22 -6.21 -11.53 -7.01
N ILE A 23 -6.53 -10.74 -5.99
CA ILE A 23 -5.54 -9.86 -5.35
C ILE A 23 -4.48 -10.63 -4.58
N ASP A 24 -4.78 -11.86 -4.12
CA ASP A 24 -3.81 -12.73 -3.45
C ASP A 24 -2.75 -13.27 -4.41
N THR A 25 -2.97 -13.21 -5.72
CA THR A 25 -1.94 -13.56 -6.70
C THR A 25 -0.88 -12.47 -6.87
N ALA A 26 -1.16 -11.24 -6.46
CA ALA A 26 -0.21 -10.14 -6.53
C ALA A 26 0.93 -10.33 -5.53
N ARG A 27 2.16 -10.07 -5.97
CA ARG A 27 3.35 -10.20 -5.12
C ARG A 27 3.57 -9.00 -4.21
N GLU A 28 3.08 -7.84 -4.61
CA GLU A 28 3.19 -6.62 -3.83
C GLU A 28 2.02 -6.49 -2.85
N PRO A 29 2.25 -5.92 -1.67
CA PRO A 29 1.18 -5.56 -0.76
C PRO A 29 0.14 -4.67 -1.44
N LEU A 30 -1.12 -5.06 -1.31
CA LEU A 30 -2.25 -4.35 -1.90
C LEU A 30 -3.35 -4.19 -0.85
N ILE A 31 -3.88 -2.99 -0.74
CA ILE A 31 -4.99 -2.66 0.12
C ILE A 31 -6.06 -1.93 -0.68
N ILE A 32 -7.30 -2.35 -0.51
CA ILE A 32 -8.46 -1.69 -1.11
C ILE A 32 -9.20 -0.95 -0.01
N LEU A 33 -9.44 0.34 -0.22
CA LEU A 33 -10.14 1.20 0.72
C LEU A 33 -11.48 1.63 0.15
N TYR A 34 -12.46 1.80 1.03
CA TYR A 34 -13.66 2.56 0.73
C TYR A 34 -13.34 4.07 0.68
N GLU A 35 -14.29 4.86 0.21
CA GLU A 35 -14.13 6.31 0.11
C GLU A 35 -13.86 6.97 1.48
N ASP A 36 -14.40 6.41 2.56
CA ASP A 36 -14.18 6.87 3.93
C ASP A 36 -12.83 6.44 4.52
N LEU A 37 -11.98 5.80 3.71
CA LEU A 37 -10.66 5.29 4.05
C LEU A 37 -10.67 4.10 5.02
N SER A 38 -11.81 3.46 5.21
CA SER A 38 -11.86 2.17 5.87
C SER A 38 -11.41 1.06 4.90
N VAL A 39 -10.82 0.01 5.45
CA VAL A 39 -10.24 -1.07 4.67
C VAL A 39 -11.33 -2.03 4.20
N ALA A 40 -11.48 -2.17 2.89
CA ALA A 40 -12.36 -3.16 2.28
C ALA A 40 -11.70 -4.53 2.21
N LEU A 41 -10.51 -4.61 1.65
CA LEU A 41 -9.75 -5.86 1.47
C LEU A 41 -8.25 -5.61 1.57
N VAL A 42 -7.52 -6.61 2.04
CA VAL A 42 -6.06 -6.69 1.95
C VAL A 42 -5.66 -8.01 1.29
N ASN A 43 -4.56 -8.02 0.56
CA ASN A 43 -4.08 -9.24 -0.03
C ASN A 43 -3.11 -9.99 0.90
N ARG A 44 -2.75 -11.20 0.51
CA ARG A 44 -1.81 -12.05 1.26
C ARG A 44 -0.46 -11.37 1.45
N ALA A 45 0.06 -10.72 0.40
CA ALA A 45 1.36 -10.05 0.46
C ALA A 45 1.37 -8.94 1.53
N PHE A 46 0.29 -8.16 1.64
CA PHE A 46 0.15 -7.14 2.68
C PHE A 46 0.24 -7.75 4.08
N CYS A 47 -0.50 -8.83 4.30
CA CYS A 47 -0.51 -9.51 5.58
C CYS A 47 0.85 -10.11 5.95
N GLN A 48 1.56 -10.66 4.97
CA GLN A 48 2.89 -11.24 5.18
C GLN A 48 3.95 -10.19 5.48
N VAL A 49 3.97 -9.11 4.71
CA VAL A 49 4.98 -8.05 4.87
C VAL A 49 4.78 -7.29 6.19
N PHE A 50 3.55 -6.93 6.52
CA PHE A 50 3.25 -6.11 7.69
C PHE A 50 2.87 -6.93 8.92
N LYS A 51 2.92 -8.27 8.82
CA LYS A 51 2.65 -9.22 9.93
C LYS A 51 1.30 -8.99 10.60
N VAL A 52 0.27 -8.89 9.79
CA VAL A 52 -1.11 -8.69 10.22
C VAL A 52 -2.02 -9.78 9.66
N GLN A 53 -3.21 -9.92 10.23
CA GLN A 53 -4.24 -10.81 9.74
C GLN A 53 -5.35 -9.99 9.07
N PRO A 54 -6.04 -10.55 8.04
CA PRO A 54 -7.16 -9.84 7.41
C PRO A 54 -8.25 -9.43 8.40
N GLU A 55 -8.56 -10.29 9.36
CA GLU A 55 -9.59 -10.05 10.38
C GLU A 55 -9.29 -8.85 11.27
N ASP A 56 -8.01 -8.58 11.50
CA ASP A 56 -7.56 -7.45 12.32
C ASP A 56 -7.40 -6.15 11.53
N THR A 57 -7.53 -6.22 10.22
CA THR A 57 -7.24 -5.13 9.29
C THR A 57 -8.49 -4.65 8.56
N GLU A 58 -9.31 -5.56 8.06
CA GLU A 58 -10.50 -5.23 7.28
C GLU A 58 -11.58 -4.57 8.16
N ASP A 59 -12.36 -3.68 7.57
CA ASP A 59 -13.41 -2.87 8.20
C ASP A 59 -12.92 -1.84 9.22
N LYS A 60 -11.61 -1.61 9.31
CA LYS A 60 -11.01 -0.57 10.15
C LYS A 60 -10.52 0.60 9.33
N GLN A 61 -10.44 1.77 9.92
CA GLN A 61 -9.81 2.94 9.30
C GLN A 61 -8.32 2.66 9.07
N ILE A 62 -7.81 3.03 7.90
CA ILE A 62 -6.39 2.79 7.58
C ILE A 62 -5.46 3.38 8.62
N TYR A 63 -5.80 4.55 9.17
CA TYR A 63 -4.94 5.23 10.15
C TYR A 63 -4.94 4.57 11.53
N ASP A 64 -5.93 3.72 11.81
CA ASP A 64 -6.03 3.01 13.10
C ASP A 64 -5.33 1.66 13.08
N LEU A 65 -4.85 1.21 11.93
CA LEU A 65 -4.19 -0.08 11.80
C LEU A 65 -2.92 -0.17 12.64
N GLY A 66 -2.77 -1.31 13.33
CA GLY A 66 -1.56 -1.64 14.07
C GLY A 66 -1.16 -0.59 15.10
N ASN A 67 -2.07 -0.20 16.01
CA ASN A 67 -1.83 0.85 17.02
C ASN A 67 -1.43 2.19 16.39
N ARG A 68 -2.12 2.55 15.29
CA ARG A 68 -1.94 3.81 14.57
C ARG A 68 -0.57 3.96 13.89
N GLN A 69 0.14 2.86 13.66
CA GLN A 69 1.40 2.90 12.91
C GLN A 69 1.24 3.38 11.47
N TRP A 70 0.03 3.29 10.90
CA TRP A 70 -0.31 3.78 9.57
C TRP A 70 -0.80 5.23 9.54
N ASP A 71 -0.87 5.89 10.70
CA ASP A 71 -1.17 7.31 10.77
C ASP A 71 0.10 8.12 10.43
N ILE A 72 0.42 8.12 9.14
CA ILE A 72 1.63 8.74 8.57
C ILE A 72 1.22 10.02 7.86
N PRO A 73 1.82 11.18 8.19
CA PRO A 73 1.44 12.46 7.57
C PRO A 73 1.52 12.44 6.04
N LYS A 74 2.52 11.80 5.46
CA LYS A 74 2.67 11.65 4.01
C LYS A 74 1.56 10.81 3.39
N LEU A 75 1.12 9.76 4.08
CA LEU A 75 -0.01 8.93 3.63
C LEU A 75 -1.31 9.73 3.65
N ARG A 76 -1.52 10.53 4.69
CA ARG A 76 -2.68 11.44 4.75
C ARG A 76 -2.67 12.44 3.60
N GLU A 77 -1.53 13.00 3.29
CA GLU A 77 -1.37 13.91 2.15
C GLU A 77 -1.78 13.24 0.84
N LEU A 78 -1.31 12.01 0.60
CA LEU A 78 -1.67 11.25 -0.60
C LEU A 78 -3.17 10.99 -0.68
N LEU A 79 -3.77 10.47 0.37
CA LEU A 79 -5.15 10.00 0.38
C LEU A 79 -6.18 11.13 0.51
N GLU A 80 -5.88 12.17 1.25
CA GLU A 80 -6.82 13.24 1.55
C GLU A 80 -6.64 14.49 0.67
N ASP A 81 -5.41 14.81 0.26
CA ASP A 81 -5.12 16.04 -0.47
C ASP A 81 -4.84 15.81 -1.96
N ILE A 82 -4.05 14.80 -2.30
CA ILE A 82 -3.59 14.56 -3.68
C ILE A 82 -4.61 13.73 -4.46
N LEU A 83 -4.96 12.57 -3.95
CA LEU A 83 -5.81 11.61 -4.65
C LEU A 83 -7.22 12.12 -4.97
N PRO A 84 -7.89 12.92 -4.10
CA PRO A 84 -9.20 13.46 -4.45
C PRO A 84 -9.20 14.39 -5.67
N LYS A 85 -8.05 14.96 -6.01
CA LYS A 85 -7.90 15.88 -7.17
C LYS A 85 -7.44 15.18 -8.44
N THR A 86 -7.07 13.89 -8.35
CA THR A 86 -6.55 13.10 -9.46
C THR A 86 -7.27 11.76 -9.52
N THR A 87 -7.12 11.00 -10.62
CA THR A 87 -7.65 9.63 -10.72
C THR A 87 -6.66 8.62 -10.16
N SER A 88 -5.36 8.89 -10.32
CA SER A 88 -4.30 8.01 -9.85
C SER A 88 -3.05 8.81 -9.51
N PHE A 89 -2.19 8.22 -8.71
CA PHE A 89 -0.88 8.76 -8.39
C PHE A 89 0.13 7.62 -8.25
N ASP A 90 1.26 7.75 -8.94
CA ASP A 90 2.31 6.73 -8.93
C ASP A 90 3.58 7.24 -8.26
N ASN A 91 4.35 6.29 -7.72
CA ASN A 91 5.67 6.56 -7.15
C ASN A 91 5.69 7.59 -6.03
N PHE A 92 4.67 7.57 -5.18
CA PHE A 92 4.63 8.42 -4.00
C PHE A 92 5.50 7.82 -2.90
N GLU A 93 6.61 8.47 -2.59
CA GLU A 93 7.59 7.94 -1.63
C GLU A 93 7.18 8.24 -0.20
N VAL A 94 7.15 7.20 0.63
CA VAL A 94 6.90 7.30 2.07
C VAL A 94 7.99 6.55 2.81
N GLU A 95 8.64 7.23 3.75
CA GLU A 95 9.61 6.64 4.67
C GLU A 95 8.99 6.57 6.06
N HIS A 96 8.99 5.39 6.67
CA HIS A 96 8.39 5.19 7.98
C HIS A 96 9.08 4.06 8.75
N LYS A 97 9.16 4.22 10.06
CA LYS A 97 9.67 3.19 10.96
C LYS A 97 8.51 2.45 11.60
N PHE A 98 8.30 1.21 11.17
CA PHE A 98 7.27 0.34 11.75
C PHE A 98 7.83 -0.40 12.97
N PRO A 99 7.02 -0.60 14.04
CA PRO A 99 7.48 -1.29 15.24
C PRO A 99 8.02 -2.70 14.99
N ASP A 100 7.35 -3.48 14.13
CA ASP A 100 7.66 -4.91 13.95
C ASP A 100 8.67 -5.18 12.82
N ILE A 101 8.75 -4.32 11.81
CA ILE A 101 9.58 -4.57 10.62
C ILE A 101 10.67 -3.53 10.41
N GLY A 102 10.73 -2.51 11.29
CA GLY A 102 11.76 -1.46 11.24
C GLY A 102 11.51 -0.41 10.18
N LYS A 103 12.56 0.32 9.86
CA LYS A 103 12.50 1.42 8.87
C LYS A 103 12.30 0.87 7.46
N ARG A 104 11.31 1.41 6.77
CA ARG A 104 10.99 1.06 5.38
C ARG A 104 10.85 2.32 4.54
N ILE A 105 11.35 2.22 3.32
CA ILE A 105 11.13 3.21 2.27
C ILE A 105 10.20 2.55 1.26
N MET A 106 9.02 3.15 1.06
CA MET A 106 7.97 2.57 0.25
C MET A 106 7.60 3.51 -0.89
N LEU A 107 7.33 2.96 -2.06
CA LEU A 107 6.66 3.66 -3.15
C LEU A 107 5.20 3.23 -3.18
N LEU A 108 4.31 4.19 -3.02
CA LEU A 108 2.88 3.97 -3.05
C LEU A 108 2.32 4.34 -4.41
N HIS A 109 1.47 3.46 -4.93
CA HIS A 109 0.71 3.70 -6.16
C HIS A 109 -0.77 3.63 -5.79
N ALA A 110 -1.48 4.72 -6.00
CA ALA A 110 -2.89 4.82 -5.63
C ALA A 110 -3.76 5.09 -6.85
N CYS A 111 -4.90 4.43 -6.93
CA CYS A 111 -5.86 4.58 -8.01
C CYS A 111 -7.26 4.59 -7.45
N ARG A 112 -8.08 5.52 -7.94
CA ARG A 112 -9.51 5.58 -7.61
C ARG A 112 -10.30 4.80 -8.66
N ILE A 113 -11.19 3.94 -8.18
CA ILE A 113 -12.10 3.17 -9.04
C ILE A 113 -13.53 3.53 -8.68
N TYR A 114 -14.32 3.77 -9.73
CA TYR A 114 -15.75 3.97 -9.61
C TYR A 114 -16.49 2.83 -10.30
N ILE A 115 -17.33 2.15 -9.54
CA ILE A 115 -18.17 1.06 -10.04
C ILE A 115 -19.58 1.62 -10.25
N GLU A 116 -19.96 1.86 -11.51
CA GLU A 116 -21.24 2.47 -11.88
C GLU A 116 -22.44 1.65 -11.43
N ALA A 117 -22.34 0.32 -11.52
CA ALA A 117 -23.45 -0.59 -11.23
C ALA A 117 -24.03 -0.41 -9.83
N ASN A 118 -23.22 -0.11 -8.83
CA ASN A 118 -23.64 0.08 -7.44
C ASN A 118 -23.19 1.42 -6.84
N ARG A 119 -22.67 2.33 -7.66
CA ARG A 119 -22.14 3.65 -7.27
C ARG A 119 -21.07 3.57 -6.19
N THR A 120 -20.30 2.49 -6.16
CA THR A 120 -19.24 2.31 -5.18
C THR A 120 -17.96 3.00 -5.66
N LYS A 121 -17.34 3.76 -4.77
CA LYS A 121 -16.04 4.37 -4.97
C LYS A 121 -15.03 3.64 -4.12
N LEU A 122 -13.98 3.16 -4.76
CA LEU A 122 -12.89 2.43 -4.12
C LEU A 122 -11.55 3.09 -4.42
N ILE A 123 -10.62 2.91 -3.51
CA ILE A 123 -9.22 3.29 -3.69
C ILE A 123 -8.39 2.01 -3.63
N ILE A 124 -7.59 1.76 -4.65
CA ILE A 124 -6.61 0.67 -4.65
C ILE A 124 -5.25 1.29 -4.37
N LEU A 125 -4.60 0.80 -3.34
CA LEU A 125 -3.26 1.23 -2.94
C LEU A 125 -2.33 0.03 -3.00
N THR A 126 -1.28 0.12 -3.82
CA THR A 126 -0.20 -0.86 -3.84
C THR A 126 1.05 -0.27 -3.23
N ILE A 127 1.83 -1.12 -2.57
CA ILE A 127 3.00 -0.72 -1.81
C ILE A 127 4.21 -1.49 -2.33
N GLU A 128 5.19 -0.77 -2.85
CA GLU A 128 6.46 -1.35 -3.26
C GLU A 128 7.52 -0.99 -2.21
N ASP A 129 8.09 -2.00 -1.55
CA ASP A 129 9.19 -1.79 -0.60
C ASP A 129 10.50 -1.64 -1.37
N VAL A 130 11.06 -0.45 -1.35
CA VAL A 130 12.29 -0.13 -2.07
C VAL A 130 13.47 0.10 -1.12
N THR A 131 13.35 -0.32 0.13
CA THR A 131 14.36 -0.11 1.18
C THR A 131 15.72 -0.66 0.77
N GLU A 132 15.79 -1.92 0.38
CA GLU A 132 17.06 -2.55 -0.02
C GLU A 132 17.62 -1.96 -1.31
N ARG A 133 16.78 -1.73 -2.30
CA ARG A 133 17.18 -1.13 -3.58
C ARG A 133 17.80 0.25 -3.38
N LYS A 134 17.23 1.06 -2.51
CA LYS A 134 17.80 2.38 -2.18
C LYS A 134 19.12 2.28 -1.43
N LYS A 135 19.23 1.37 -0.48
CA LYS A 135 20.49 1.12 0.24
C LYS A 135 21.61 0.71 -0.72
N ILE A 136 21.32 -0.19 -1.64
CA ILE A 136 22.29 -0.64 -2.66
C ILE A 136 22.72 0.53 -3.54
N LYS A 137 21.77 1.37 -3.97
CA LYS A 137 22.06 2.54 -4.79
C LYS A 137 22.96 3.54 -4.05
N GLU A 138 22.68 3.82 -2.78
CA GLU A 138 23.48 4.69 -1.94
C GLU A 138 24.90 4.14 -1.74
N LEU A 139 25.04 2.84 -1.47
CA LEU A 139 26.33 2.19 -1.32
C LEU A 139 27.15 2.24 -2.61
N ARG A 140 26.53 2.01 -3.76
CA ARG A 140 27.19 2.13 -5.06
C ARG A 140 27.69 3.53 -5.30
N GLU A 141 26.92 4.54 -4.95
CA GLU A 141 27.30 5.95 -5.08
C GLU A 141 28.49 6.29 -4.16
N GLN A 142 28.46 5.82 -2.90
CA GLN A 142 29.57 5.99 -1.97
C GLN A 142 30.86 5.34 -2.47
N ILE A 143 30.76 4.12 -3.00
CA ILE A 143 31.88 3.40 -3.59
C ILE A 143 32.46 4.18 -4.79
N ARG A 144 31.60 4.70 -5.64
CA ARG A 144 32.00 5.53 -6.79
C ARG A 144 32.77 6.77 -6.35
N GLN A 145 32.28 7.46 -5.33
CA GLN A 145 32.94 8.65 -4.77
C GLN A 145 34.30 8.31 -4.15
N LEU A 146 34.39 7.23 -3.39
CA LEU A 146 35.64 6.77 -2.78
C LEU A 146 36.69 6.40 -3.85
N LYS A 147 36.26 5.71 -4.91
CA LYS A 147 37.13 5.37 -6.04
C LYS A 147 37.67 6.63 -6.74
N ALA A 148 36.83 7.63 -6.91
CA ALA A 148 37.24 8.91 -7.50
C ALA A 148 38.26 9.65 -6.62
N GLU A 149 38.06 9.65 -5.30
CA GLU A 149 39.02 10.23 -4.34
C GLU A 149 40.37 9.50 -4.34
N LEU A 150 40.35 8.17 -4.37
CA LEU A 150 41.56 7.34 -4.45
C LEU A 150 42.33 7.61 -5.72
N LYS A 151 41.68 7.77 -6.87
CA LYS A 151 42.34 8.15 -8.14
C LYS A 151 43.01 9.53 -8.06
N LYS A 152 42.38 10.49 -7.38
CA LYS A 152 42.98 11.81 -7.17
C LYS A 152 44.23 11.74 -6.30
N LYS A 153 44.26 10.89 -5.27
CA LYS A 153 45.42 10.67 -4.39
C LYS A 153 46.56 9.92 -5.05
N GLN A 154 46.30 9.09 -6.05
CA GLN A 154 47.31 8.32 -6.78
C GLN A 154 48.02 9.12 -7.88
N LYS A 155 47.51 10.29 -8.25
CA LYS A 155 48.12 11.17 -9.27
C LYS A 155 49.25 12.05 -8.76
N PHE A 156 49.57 11.95 -7.49
CA PHE A 156 50.71 12.63 -6.87
C PHE A 156 51.72 11.58 -6.37
#